data_e2a7b548b4682a0230c22fab861d61ca
#
_entry.id   e2a7b548b4682a0230c22fab861d61ca
#
_cell.length_a   1.000
_cell.length_b   1.000
_cell.length_c   1.000
_cell.angle_alpha   90.00
_cell.angle_beta   90.00
_cell.angle_gamma   90.00
#
_symmetry.space_group_name_H-M   'P 1'
#
loop_
_entity.id
_entity.type
_entity.pdbx_description
1 polymer ?
#
loop_
_entity_poly.entity_id
_entity_poly.type
_entity_poly.pdbx_seq_one_letter_code
_entity_poly.pdbx_strand_id
1 'polypeptide(L)'
;MITSLKNTRSPKKCQLISVISIFCDTIKILLLKQERWRMKLSQSFIKTFREVGKEETSRNAELLIRAGYIYKEMAGVYDFLPLGLITLNKIQDIIRDELDAIGCQEMQMTALQNPESWIKTDRWRDDVIDVWFKTKLNAGGELGLAPTHEEPLTNLMTKYISSYKDLPVYVYQFQTKFRNELRAKSGILRTREFLMKDLYSFSTDKESHEKFYHEVEEAYKRIYARLGLGDCTYETYASGGAFSKYSHEFQTITPVGEDVIYFNDDKSIVLNEEVVVDEVLNDLGVRKEDLHSTAAAEVGNIFTLSYKFSDPIGLKYDDKDGEKKTVFMGSYGIGVSRVMGVIAEKFADEKGLVWPENIAPFKYYLIGLGDEAAKITNELHDAHRKEILLDDRDMRIGEKLTDSELLGIPYRVIISEKTLKNNQVEITDRKTGETKLIGLEEFKNSL
;
A
#
# COMPACT_ATOMS: atom_id res chain seq x y z
N MET A 1 53.75 -55.56 16.97
CA MET A 1 53.62 -54.25 17.58
C MET A 1 53.10 -53.26 16.53
N ILE A 2 51.83 -53.04 16.48
CA ILE A 2 51.21 -52.00 15.63
C ILE A 2 50.35 -51.13 16.57
N THR A 3 50.79 -49.94 16.86
CA THR A 3 50.17 -48.97 17.74
C THR A 3 49.05 -48.23 17.00
N SER A 4 47.84 -48.39 17.52
CA SER A 4 46.61 -47.70 17.10
C SER A 4 46.64 -46.25 17.52
N LEU A 5 46.61 -45.33 16.57
CA LEU A 5 46.33 -43.92 16.78
C LEU A 5 44.82 -43.68 16.84
N LYS A 6 44.30 -43.50 18.05
CA LYS A 6 42.93 -43.05 18.29
C LYS A 6 42.80 -41.56 17.94
N ASN A 7 42.04 -41.27 16.91
CA ASN A 7 41.67 -39.91 16.46
C ASN A 7 40.54 -39.42 17.36
N THR A 8 40.83 -38.66 18.42
CA THR A 8 39.84 -38.02 19.29
C THR A 8 39.47 -36.66 18.69
N ARG A 9 38.43 -36.60 17.86
CA ARG A 9 37.81 -35.34 17.46
C ARG A 9 37.02 -34.79 18.63
N SER A 10 37.44 -33.66 19.16
CA SER A 10 36.77 -32.96 20.26
C SER A 10 35.36 -32.48 19.85
N PRO A 11 34.31 -32.70 20.67
CA PRO A 11 32.94 -32.26 20.37
C PRO A 11 32.78 -30.77 20.17
N LYS A 12 33.66 -29.93 20.72
CA LYS A 12 33.68 -28.47 20.56
C LYS A 12 34.01 -28.02 19.14
N LYS A 13 34.81 -28.77 18.35
CA LYS A 13 35.07 -28.43 16.94
C LYS A 13 33.87 -28.67 16.02
N CYS A 14 33.03 -29.68 16.27
CA CYS A 14 31.81 -29.93 15.51
C CYS A 14 30.74 -28.85 15.76
N GLN A 15 30.59 -28.40 17.01
CA GLN A 15 29.64 -27.31 17.32
C GLN A 15 30.06 -25.97 16.67
N LEU A 16 31.36 -25.62 16.64
CA LEU A 16 31.85 -24.41 16.05
C LEU A 16 31.62 -24.37 14.51
N ILE A 17 31.83 -25.53 13.82
CA ILE A 17 31.58 -25.65 12.39
C ILE A 17 30.11 -25.55 12.06
N SER A 18 29.21 -26.10 12.90
CA SER A 18 27.76 -26.01 12.73
C SER A 18 27.26 -24.56 12.91
N VAL A 19 27.78 -23.82 13.89
CA VAL A 19 27.43 -22.41 14.13
C VAL A 19 27.93 -21.53 12.99
N ILE A 20 29.14 -21.76 12.48
CA ILE A 20 29.68 -21.01 11.33
C ILE A 20 28.89 -21.32 10.05
N SER A 21 28.46 -22.57 9.84
CA SER A 21 27.61 -22.93 8.69
C SER A 21 26.25 -22.25 8.77
N ILE A 22 25.59 -22.26 9.92
CA ILE A 22 24.32 -21.57 10.13
C ILE A 22 24.46 -20.04 9.93
N PHE A 23 25.56 -19.45 10.42
CA PHE A 23 25.86 -18.03 10.19
C PHE A 23 26.12 -17.72 8.72
N CYS A 24 26.86 -18.57 8.00
CA CYS A 24 27.06 -18.46 6.56
C CYS A 24 25.77 -18.61 5.76
N ASP A 25 24.91 -19.55 6.13
CA ASP A 25 23.61 -19.75 5.47
C ASP A 25 22.63 -18.61 5.77
N THR A 26 22.65 -18.08 7.00
CA THR A 26 21.87 -16.89 7.36
C THR A 26 22.35 -15.65 6.61
N ILE A 27 23.68 -15.47 6.48
CA ILE A 27 24.27 -14.39 5.68
C ILE A 27 23.95 -14.57 4.17
N LYS A 28 24.01 -15.81 3.66
CA LYS A 28 23.57 -16.09 2.27
C LYS A 28 22.09 -15.81 2.06
N ILE A 29 21.22 -16.16 2.99
CA ILE A 29 19.78 -15.86 2.93
C ILE A 29 19.54 -14.35 3.00
N LEU A 30 20.29 -13.63 3.83
CA LEU A 30 20.26 -12.15 3.89
C LEU A 30 20.77 -11.53 2.58
N LEU A 31 21.84 -12.07 2.01
CA LEU A 31 22.39 -11.64 0.71
C LEU A 31 21.41 -11.97 -0.44
N LEU A 32 20.77 -13.14 -0.43
CA LEU A 32 19.74 -13.51 -1.43
C LEU A 32 18.49 -12.63 -1.31
N LYS A 33 18.11 -12.20 -0.09
CA LYS A 33 17.06 -11.18 0.09
C LYS A 33 17.50 -9.81 -0.48
N GLN A 34 18.78 -9.49 -0.50
CA GLN A 34 19.30 -8.28 -1.14
C GLN A 34 19.32 -8.35 -2.68
N GLU A 35 19.31 -9.56 -3.27
CA GLU A 35 19.32 -9.71 -4.75
C GLU A 35 17.99 -9.35 -5.42
N ARG A 36 16.90 -9.23 -4.68
CA ARG A 36 15.55 -8.95 -5.19
C ARG A 36 15.40 -7.58 -5.89
N TRP A 37 16.33 -6.67 -5.66
CA TRP A 37 16.24 -5.26 -6.09
C TRP A 37 17.39 -4.82 -7.02
N ARG A 38 18.05 -5.74 -7.70
CA ARG A 38 19.05 -5.40 -8.71
C ARG A 38 18.36 -4.83 -9.94
N MET A 39 18.47 -3.52 -10.17
CA MET A 39 17.92 -2.96 -11.40
C MET A 39 18.90 -2.01 -12.08
N LYS A 40 19.50 -2.54 -13.16
CA LYS A 40 20.11 -1.76 -14.21
C LYS A 40 19.13 -1.64 -15.36
N LEU A 41 18.95 -0.46 -15.91
CA LEU A 41 17.96 -0.28 -16.97
C LEU A 41 18.31 -1.02 -18.25
N SER A 42 19.61 -1.28 -18.54
CA SER A 42 20.02 -2.13 -19.66
C SER A 42 19.57 -3.60 -19.53
N GLN A 43 19.33 -4.07 -18.30
CA GLN A 43 18.94 -5.44 -17.99
C GLN A 43 17.44 -5.56 -17.66
N SER A 44 16.73 -4.43 -17.62
CA SER A 44 15.29 -4.39 -17.33
C SER A 44 14.49 -4.42 -18.63
N PHE A 45 13.33 -5.10 -18.59
CA PHE A 45 12.38 -5.01 -19.70
C PHE A 45 11.53 -3.71 -19.63
N ILE A 46 11.65 -2.92 -18.57
CA ILE A 46 10.94 -1.66 -18.40
C ILE A 46 11.33 -0.69 -19.51
N LYS A 47 10.33 -0.11 -20.14
CA LYS A 47 10.49 0.95 -21.15
C LYS A 47 9.60 2.11 -20.79
N THR A 48 10.08 3.32 -21.04
CA THR A 48 9.29 4.54 -21.03
C THR A 48 8.65 4.75 -22.40
N PHE A 49 7.48 5.37 -22.40
CA PHE A 49 6.73 5.68 -23.61
C PHE A 49 6.47 7.19 -23.71
N ARG A 50 6.53 7.74 -24.90
CA ARG A 50 6.20 9.16 -25.13
C ARG A 50 4.69 9.41 -24.99
N GLU A 51 3.90 8.46 -25.48
CA GLU A 51 2.45 8.54 -25.52
C GLU A 51 1.84 7.20 -25.11
N VAL A 52 0.62 7.22 -24.61
CA VAL A 52 -0.23 6.05 -24.40
C VAL A 52 -1.36 6.04 -25.42
N GLY A 53 -2.08 4.92 -25.54
CA GLY A 53 -3.26 4.84 -26.41
C GLY A 53 -4.32 5.88 -26.03
N LYS A 54 -5.04 6.41 -27.01
CA LYS A 54 -6.08 7.43 -26.84
C LYS A 54 -7.24 7.01 -25.92
N GLU A 55 -7.29 5.74 -25.55
CA GLU A 55 -8.31 5.17 -24.67
C GLU A 55 -8.06 5.46 -23.17
N GLU A 56 -6.85 5.91 -22.80
CA GLU A 56 -6.54 6.27 -21.42
C GLU A 56 -6.67 7.78 -21.26
N THR A 57 -7.64 8.18 -20.44
CA THR A 57 -7.96 9.60 -20.20
C THR A 57 -7.58 10.06 -18.79
N SER A 58 -7.19 9.13 -17.92
CA SER A 58 -6.84 9.42 -16.53
C SER A 58 -5.36 9.70 -16.41
N ARG A 59 -4.99 10.87 -15.91
CA ARG A 59 -3.60 11.31 -15.81
C ARG A 59 -2.71 10.38 -15.00
N ASN A 60 -3.22 9.84 -13.87
CA ASN A 60 -2.45 8.89 -13.07
C ASN A 60 -2.09 7.63 -13.87
N ALA A 61 -3.06 7.04 -14.58
CA ALA A 61 -2.81 5.85 -15.39
C ALA A 61 -1.91 6.17 -16.59
N GLU A 62 -2.14 7.30 -17.28
CA GLU A 62 -1.29 7.77 -18.38
C GLU A 62 0.18 7.84 -17.93
N LEU A 63 0.46 8.55 -16.84
CA LEU A 63 1.83 8.72 -16.34
C LEU A 63 2.46 7.42 -15.87
N LEU A 64 1.70 6.60 -15.13
CA LEU A 64 2.18 5.31 -14.63
C LEU A 64 2.48 4.32 -15.77
N ILE A 65 1.67 4.29 -16.84
CA ILE A 65 1.92 3.46 -18.04
C ILE A 65 3.14 4.00 -18.79
N ARG A 66 3.20 5.31 -19.06
CA ARG A 66 4.34 5.92 -19.74
C ARG A 66 5.66 5.69 -19.02
N ALA A 67 5.65 5.75 -17.71
CA ALA A 67 6.81 5.52 -16.87
C ALA A 67 7.12 4.02 -16.61
N GLY A 68 6.33 3.08 -17.14
CA GLY A 68 6.55 1.65 -16.97
C GLY A 68 6.32 1.13 -15.55
N TYR A 69 5.41 1.73 -14.80
CA TYR A 69 4.98 1.26 -13.47
C TYR A 69 3.83 0.27 -13.54
N ILE A 70 2.92 0.47 -14.48
CA ILE A 70 1.76 -0.40 -14.68
C ILE A 70 1.56 -0.71 -16.16
N TYR A 71 0.84 -1.78 -16.42
CA TYR A 71 0.33 -2.13 -17.74
C TYR A 71 -1.20 -2.31 -17.65
N LYS A 72 -1.95 -1.79 -18.63
CA LYS A 72 -3.40 -1.91 -18.68
C LYS A 72 -3.79 -3.16 -19.46
N GLU A 73 -4.22 -4.19 -18.76
CA GLU A 73 -4.72 -5.43 -19.38
C GLU A 73 -6.08 -5.19 -20.04
N MET A 74 -6.99 -4.53 -19.31
CA MET A 74 -8.29 -4.08 -19.80
C MET A 74 -8.86 -2.97 -18.91
N ALA A 75 -10.02 -2.44 -19.22
CA ALA A 75 -10.66 -1.41 -18.44
C ALA A 75 -10.85 -1.82 -16.97
N GLY A 76 -10.18 -1.11 -16.05
CA GLY A 76 -10.21 -1.36 -14.62
C GLY A 76 -9.40 -2.57 -14.14
N VAL A 77 -8.50 -3.10 -14.97
CA VAL A 77 -7.57 -4.18 -14.61
C VAL A 77 -6.16 -3.81 -15.07
N TYR A 78 -5.22 -3.76 -14.12
CA TYR A 78 -3.85 -3.30 -14.36
C TYR A 78 -2.84 -4.24 -13.71
N ASP A 79 -1.80 -4.59 -14.46
CA ASP A 79 -0.62 -5.25 -13.93
C ASP A 79 0.33 -4.22 -13.30
N PHE A 80 0.94 -4.57 -12.16
CA PHE A 80 2.01 -3.77 -11.57
C PHE A 80 3.36 -4.30 -12.05
N LEU A 81 4.05 -3.49 -12.87
CA LEU A 81 5.38 -3.79 -13.38
C LEU A 81 6.44 -3.61 -12.27
N PRO A 82 7.70 -4.01 -12.46
CA PRO A 82 8.70 -4.00 -11.38
C PRO A 82 8.79 -2.70 -10.58
N LEU A 83 8.82 -1.52 -11.21
CA LEU A 83 8.86 -0.24 -10.50
C LEU A 83 7.57 0.01 -9.71
N GLY A 84 6.42 -0.28 -10.32
CA GLY A 84 5.12 -0.16 -9.67
C GLY A 84 4.98 -1.10 -8.48
N LEU A 85 5.43 -2.34 -8.60
CA LEU A 85 5.40 -3.32 -7.52
C LEU A 85 6.31 -2.90 -6.35
N ILE A 86 7.49 -2.32 -6.63
CA ILE A 86 8.37 -1.80 -5.57
C ILE A 86 7.68 -0.68 -4.81
N THR A 87 7.10 0.31 -5.52
CA THR A 87 6.35 1.42 -4.90
C THR A 87 5.17 0.90 -4.10
N LEU A 88 4.38 -0.04 -4.65
CA LEU A 88 3.24 -0.64 -3.98
C LEU A 88 3.64 -1.36 -2.69
N ASN A 89 4.76 -2.11 -2.71
CA ASN A 89 5.29 -2.79 -1.52
C ASN A 89 5.75 -1.80 -0.45
N LYS A 90 6.40 -0.68 -0.82
CA LYS A 90 6.78 0.36 0.14
C LYS A 90 5.58 1.03 0.81
N ILE A 91 4.48 1.23 0.06
CA ILE A 91 3.21 1.68 0.64
C ILE A 91 2.69 0.66 1.65
N GLN A 92 2.71 -0.64 1.29
CA GLN A 92 2.31 -1.72 2.20
C GLN A 92 3.20 -1.77 3.45
N ASP A 93 4.53 -1.58 3.31
CA ASP A 93 5.46 -1.61 4.42
C ASP A 93 5.19 -0.48 5.42
N ILE A 94 4.87 0.73 4.95
CA ILE A 94 4.47 1.85 5.83
C ILE A 94 3.17 1.52 6.58
N ILE A 95 2.18 0.94 5.90
CA ILE A 95 0.91 0.53 6.52
C ILE A 95 1.15 -0.58 7.54
N ARG A 96 1.99 -1.56 7.22
CA ARG A 96 2.36 -2.68 8.10
C ARG A 96 2.99 -2.18 9.38
N ASP A 97 4.00 -1.30 9.27
CA ASP A 97 4.69 -0.73 10.42
C ASP A 97 3.72 -0.07 11.44
N GLU A 98 2.76 0.71 10.95
CA GLU A 98 1.82 1.43 11.81
C GLU A 98 0.77 0.50 12.43
N LEU A 99 0.32 -0.53 11.70
CA LEU A 99 -0.65 -1.49 12.23
C LEU A 99 -0.01 -2.47 13.23
N ASP A 100 1.20 -2.94 12.96
CA ASP A 100 1.94 -3.79 13.89
C ASP A 100 2.24 -3.04 15.20
N ALA A 101 2.53 -1.72 15.12
CA ALA A 101 2.77 -0.87 16.29
C ALA A 101 1.56 -0.75 17.24
N ILE A 102 0.33 -0.93 16.73
CA ILE A 102 -0.91 -0.96 17.54
C ILE A 102 -1.39 -2.39 17.83
N GLY A 103 -0.54 -3.41 17.63
CA GLY A 103 -0.78 -4.80 18.02
C GLY A 103 -1.63 -5.61 17.04
N CYS A 104 -1.80 -5.17 15.80
CA CYS A 104 -2.49 -5.96 14.78
C CYS A 104 -1.61 -7.11 14.26
N GLN A 105 -2.24 -8.18 13.80
CA GLN A 105 -1.58 -9.36 13.29
C GLN A 105 -1.87 -9.53 11.79
N GLU A 106 -0.83 -9.62 10.97
CA GLU A 106 -0.99 -9.87 9.53
C GLU A 106 -1.34 -11.33 9.26
N MET A 107 -2.29 -11.55 8.36
CA MET A 107 -2.66 -12.85 7.84
C MET A 107 -2.93 -12.76 6.33
N GLN A 108 -3.20 -13.89 5.69
CA GLN A 108 -3.64 -13.93 4.29
C GLN A 108 -4.82 -14.88 4.15
N MET A 109 -5.94 -14.37 3.66
CA MET A 109 -7.13 -15.17 3.38
C MET A 109 -7.23 -15.52 1.89
N THR A 110 -8.16 -16.40 1.56
CA THR A 110 -8.41 -16.82 0.18
C THR A 110 -9.22 -15.76 -0.59
N ALA A 111 -8.91 -15.57 -1.88
CA ALA A 111 -9.71 -14.73 -2.76
C ALA A 111 -11.00 -15.45 -3.23
N LEU A 112 -10.98 -16.79 -3.30
CA LEU A 112 -12.17 -17.59 -3.58
C LEU A 112 -13.07 -17.67 -2.34
N GLN A 113 -14.37 -17.38 -2.52
CA GLN A 113 -15.35 -17.29 -1.44
C GLN A 113 -16.36 -18.40 -1.53
N ASN A 114 -16.55 -19.11 -0.39
CA ASN A 114 -17.63 -20.08 -0.22
C ASN A 114 -18.96 -19.33 0.04
N PRO A 115 -20.04 -19.61 -0.69
CA PRO A 115 -21.35 -18.97 -0.50
C PRO A 115 -21.95 -19.10 0.89
N GLU A 116 -21.64 -20.17 1.63
CA GLU A 116 -22.32 -20.51 2.89
C GLU A 116 -22.33 -19.37 3.92
N SER A 117 -21.19 -18.69 4.11
CA SER A 117 -21.09 -17.58 5.05
C SER A 117 -21.87 -16.36 4.57
N TRP A 118 -21.87 -16.11 3.28
CA TRP A 118 -22.55 -14.99 2.63
C TRP A 118 -24.08 -15.16 2.58
N ILE A 119 -24.55 -16.40 2.48
CA ILE A 119 -25.99 -16.73 2.57
C ILE A 119 -26.52 -16.42 3.98
N LYS A 120 -25.75 -16.67 5.04
CA LYS A 120 -26.15 -16.38 6.42
C LYS A 120 -26.38 -14.89 6.66
N THR A 121 -25.67 -14.02 5.95
CA THR A 121 -25.80 -12.56 6.06
C THR A 121 -26.69 -11.95 4.99
N ASP A 122 -27.36 -12.79 4.15
CA ASP A 122 -28.16 -12.39 2.96
C ASP A 122 -27.38 -11.58 1.90
N ARG A 123 -26.02 -11.63 1.93
CA ARG A 123 -25.15 -10.86 1.04
C ARG A 123 -24.63 -11.66 -0.17
N TRP A 124 -25.09 -12.91 -0.35
CA TRP A 124 -24.77 -13.67 -1.58
C TRP A 124 -25.59 -13.22 -2.79
N ARG A 125 -26.66 -12.49 -2.58
CA ARG A 125 -27.60 -12.04 -3.61
C ARG A 125 -27.02 -10.85 -4.39
N ASP A 126 -27.24 -10.82 -5.70
CA ASP A 126 -26.74 -9.77 -6.60
C ASP A 126 -27.51 -8.44 -6.42
N ASP A 127 -28.73 -8.46 -5.87
CA ASP A 127 -29.48 -7.25 -5.52
C ASP A 127 -29.06 -6.64 -4.17
N VAL A 128 -28.23 -7.32 -3.40
CA VAL A 128 -27.65 -6.82 -2.13
C VAL A 128 -26.18 -6.40 -2.34
N ILE A 129 -25.41 -7.16 -3.09
CA ILE A 129 -24.08 -6.80 -3.56
C ILE A 129 -24.05 -6.93 -5.08
N ASP A 130 -24.18 -5.81 -5.77
CA ASP A 130 -24.29 -5.74 -7.24
C ASP A 130 -22.93 -5.86 -7.96
N VAL A 131 -21.82 -5.88 -7.19
CA VAL A 131 -20.44 -5.95 -7.72
C VAL A 131 -19.83 -7.35 -7.65
N TRP A 132 -20.62 -8.40 -7.48
CA TRP A 132 -20.11 -9.76 -7.45
C TRP A 132 -19.49 -10.21 -8.79
N PHE A 133 -18.31 -10.84 -8.70
CA PHE A 133 -17.85 -11.81 -9.68
C PHE A 133 -18.13 -13.22 -9.14
N LYS A 134 -19.03 -13.97 -9.78
CA LYS A 134 -19.34 -15.35 -9.44
C LYS A 134 -18.85 -16.31 -10.52
N THR A 135 -18.45 -17.51 -10.13
CA THR A 135 -17.97 -18.56 -11.02
C THR A 135 -18.43 -19.94 -10.53
N LYS A 136 -18.16 -20.98 -11.31
CA LYS A 136 -18.57 -22.36 -11.00
C LYS A 136 -17.37 -23.29 -10.94
N LEU A 137 -17.40 -24.23 -10.01
CA LEU A 137 -16.46 -25.34 -9.97
C LEU A 137 -16.81 -26.38 -11.05
N ASN A 138 -15.79 -27.02 -11.63
CA ASN A 138 -16.00 -28.12 -12.59
C ASN A 138 -16.73 -29.32 -11.94
N ALA A 139 -16.57 -29.53 -10.64
CA ALA A 139 -17.27 -30.56 -9.86
C ALA A 139 -18.70 -30.17 -9.45
N GLY A 140 -19.18 -29.02 -9.90
CA GLY A 140 -20.44 -28.42 -9.46
C GLY A 140 -20.27 -27.52 -8.24
N GLY A 141 -21.20 -26.58 -8.05
CA GLY A 141 -21.17 -25.58 -7.02
C GLY A 141 -20.71 -24.21 -7.54
N GLU A 142 -21.12 -23.19 -6.82
CA GLU A 142 -20.87 -21.78 -7.13
C GLU A 142 -19.82 -21.21 -6.15
N LEU A 143 -18.99 -20.27 -6.62
CA LEU A 143 -18.02 -19.53 -5.85
C LEU A 143 -18.11 -18.04 -6.18
N GLY A 144 -17.67 -17.19 -5.26
CA GLY A 144 -17.42 -15.76 -5.52
C GLY A 144 -15.92 -15.45 -5.56
N LEU A 145 -15.57 -14.37 -6.25
CA LEU A 145 -14.28 -13.68 -6.06
C LEU A 145 -14.50 -12.56 -5.05
N ALA A 146 -13.67 -12.51 -4.01
CA ALA A 146 -13.88 -11.68 -2.83
C ALA A 146 -14.04 -10.19 -3.13
N PRO A 147 -15.21 -9.57 -2.92
CA PRO A 147 -15.37 -8.11 -2.92
C PRO A 147 -14.93 -7.49 -1.58
N THR A 148 -14.98 -8.27 -0.50
CA THR A 148 -14.61 -7.96 0.89
C THR A 148 -14.45 -9.27 1.68
N HIS A 149 -14.14 -9.23 3.00
CA HIS A 149 -13.85 -10.46 3.77
C HIS A 149 -14.54 -10.52 5.16
N GLU A 150 -15.58 -9.73 5.43
CA GLU A 150 -16.27 -9.76 6.72
C GLU A 150 -16.80 -11.16 7.05
N GLU A 151 -17.55 -11.77 6.13
CA GLU A 151 -18.18 -13.07 6.35
C GLU A 151 -17.20 -14.22 6.53
N PRO A 152 -16.22 -14.42 5.62
CA PRO A 152 -15.28 -15.54 5.73
C PRO A 152 -14.40 -15.40 6.97
N LEU A 153 -14.01 -14.18 7.35
CA LEU A 153 -13.20 -13.96 8.54
C LEU A 153 -14.02 -14.19 9.82
N THR A 154 -15.25 -13.70 9.88
CA THR A 154 -16.14 -13.96 11.02
C THR A 154 -16.38 -15.46 11.19
N ASN A 155 -16.58 -16.19 10.08
CA ASN A 155 -16.73 -17.65 10.13
C ASN A 155 -15.45 -18.36 10.60
N LEU A 156 -14.27 -17.90 10.17
CA LEU A 156 -12.99 -18.40 10.66
C LEU A 156 -12.88 -18.18 12.16
N MET A 157 -13.22 -17.00 12.67
CA MET A 157 -13.08 -16.64 14.09
C MET A 157 -14.00 -17.47 15.01
N THR A 158 -15.06 -18.10 14.51
CA THR A 158 -15.87 -19.05 15.31
C THR A 158 -15.07 -20.25 15.81
N LYS A 159 -13.87 -20.52 15.25
CA LYS A 159 -12.98 -21.60 15.64
C LYS A 159 -11.89 -21.17 16.62
N TYR A 160 -11.65 -19.87 16.74
CA TYR A 160 -10.54 -19.31 17.52
C TYR A 160 -10.99 -18.48 18.70
N ILE A 161 -12.23 -17.94 18.67
CA ILE A 161 -12.80 -17.16 19.76
C ILE A 161 -13.91 -18.00 20.42
N SER A 162 -13.71 -18.35 21.68
CA SER A 162 -14.65 -19.13 22.49
C SER A 162 -14.87 -18.54 23.88
N SER A 163 -13.95 -17.71 24.37
CA SER A 163 -13.95 -17.11 25.70
C SER A 163 -13.56 -15.63 25.64
N TYR A 164 -13.99 -14.85 26.61
CA TYR A 164 -13.54 -13.45 26.79
C TYR A 164 -12.01 -13.32 26.88
N LYS A 165 -11.28 -14.39 27.22
CA LYS A 165 -9.80 -14.41 27.26
C LYS A 165 -9.17 -14.41 25.87
N ASP A 166 -9.93 -14.79 24.85
CA ASP A 166 -9.47 -14.80 23.45
C ASP A 166 -9.65 -13.42 22.80
N LEU A 167 -10.26 -12.46 23.50
CA LEU A 167 -10.56 -11.10 23.03
C LEU A 167 -9.76 -10.05 23.79
N PRO A 168 -9.41 -8.90 23.19
CA PRO A 168 -9.69 -8.54 21.80
C PRO A 168 -8.74 -9.20 20.78
N VAL A 169 -9.18 -9.30 19.51
CA VAL A 169 -8.36 -9.78 18.39
C VAL A 169 -8.40 -8.73 17.28
N TYR A 170 -7.22 -8.41 16.74
CA TYR A 170 -7.03 -7.45 15.64
C TYR A 170 -6.21 -8.12 14.56
N VAL A 171 -6.82 -8.31 13.37
CA VAL A 171 -6.16 -9.01 12.26
C VAL A 171 -6.35 -8.25 10.96
N TYR A 172 -5.30 -8.19 10.15
CA TYR A 172 -5.36 -7.53 8.85
C TYR A 172 -4.70 -8.37 7.76
N GLN A 173 -4.99 -8.02 6.51
CA GLN A 173 -4.38 -8.59 5.34
C GLN A 173 -4.16 -7.55 4.26
N PHE A 174 -3.23 -7.84 3.36
CA PHE A 174 -3.18 -7.25 2.02
C PHE A 174 -3.73 -8.27 1.03
N GLN A 175 -4.90 -8.00 0.46
CA GLN A 175 -5.55 -8.97 -0.42
C GLN A 175 -6.17 -8.30 -1.64
N THR A 176 -6.06 -8.96 -2.78
CA THR A 176 -6.77 -8.57 -3.98
C THR A 176 -8.27 -8.67 -3.75
N LYS A 177 -8.98 -7.61 -4.08
CA LYS A 177 -10.44 -7.53 -4.11
C LYS A 177 -10.93 -7.47 -5.55
N PHE A 178 -12.10 -8.04 -5.76
CA PHE A 178 -12.75 -8.12 -7.07
C PHE A 178 -14.12 -7.47 -6.98
N ARG A 179 -14.31 -6.39 -7.74
CA ARG A 179 -15.59 -5.70 -7.83
C ARG A 179 -15.98 -5.51 -9.29
N ASN A 180 -17.07 -6.11 -9.71
CA ASN A 180 -17.59 -6.02 -11.06
C ASN A 180 -18.20 -4.64 -11.32
N GLU A 181 -17.36 -3.60 -11.19
CA GLU A 181 -17.73 -2.21 -11.40
C GLU A 181 -18.34 -2.03 -12.80
N LEU A 182 -19.52 -1.47 -12.87
CA LEU A 182 -20.19 -1.20 -14.15
C LEU A 182 -19.35 -0.26 -15.02
N ARG A 183 -18.70 0.74 -14.39
CA ARG A 183 -17.81 1.69 -15.05
C ARG A 183 -16.54 1.85 -14.21
N ALA A 184 -15.49 1.11 -14.57
CA ALA A 184 -14.15 1.41 -14.08
C ALA A 184 -13.70 2.73 -14.72
N LYS A 185 -13.25 3.69 -13.91
CA LYS A 185 -12.87 5.05 -14.34
C LYS A 185 -11.75 5.59 -13.46
N SER A 186 -11.23 6.76 -13.81
CA SER A 186 -10.19 7.45 -13.02
C SER A 186 -8.89 6.65 -12.86
N GLY A 187 -8.51 5.88 -13.90
CA GLY A 187 -7.27 5.09 -13.91
C GLY A 187 -7.25 4.00 -12.85
N ILE A 188 -6.24 4.01 -11.96
CA ILE A 188 -6.13 3.02 -10.89
C ILE A 188 -6.86 3.43 -9.60
N LEU A 189 -7.66 4.51 -9.61
CA LEU A 189 -8.44 4.93 -8.44
C LEU A 189 -9.68 4.06 -8.25
N ARG A 190 -10.34 3.64 -9.34
CA ARG A 190 -11.52 2.76 -9.29
C ARG A 190 -11.42 1.64 -10.32
N THR A 191 -11.04 0.48 -9.83
CA THR A 191 -10.71 -0.69 -10.65
C THR A 191 -11.59 -1.89 -10.27
N ARG A 192 -11.62 -2.90 -11.15
CA ARG A 192 -12.34 -4.17 -10.94
C ARG A 192 -11.53 -5.18 -10.14
N GLU A 193 -10.23 -5.07 -10.22
CA GLU A 193 -9.26 -5.85 -9.46
C GLU A 193 -8.26 -4.88 -8.81
N PHE A 194 -8.09 -4.93 -7.49
CA PHE A 194 -7.24 -4.00 -6.75
C PHE A 194 -6.73 -4.58 -5.44
N LEU A 195 -5.60 -4.07 -4.99
CA LEU A 195 -5.03 -4.43 -3.70
C LEU A 195 -5.63 -3.54 -2.60
N MET A 196 -6.19 -4.20 -1.57
CA MET A 196 -6.70 -3.55 -0.38
C MET A 196 -5.99 -4.06 0.87
N LYS A 197 -5.72 -3.17 1.82
CA LYS A 197 -5.50 -3.53 3.21
C LYS A 197 -6.85 -3.50 3.91
N ASP A 198 -7.27 -4.61 4.41
CA ASP A 198 -8.46 -4.73 5.24
C ASP A 198 -8.08 -5.28 6.62
N LEU A 199 -8.38 -4.48 7.65
CA LEU A 199 -8.20 -4.81 9.06
C LEU A 199 -9.58 -5.01 9.69
N TYR A 200 -9.67 -5.93 10.62
CA TYR A 200 -10.88 -6.24 11.38
C TYR A 200 -10.56 -6.34 12.86
N SER A 201 -11.46 -5.78 13.69
CA SER A 201 -11.41 -5.92 15.14
C SER A 201 -12.54 -6.78 15.64
N PHE A 202 -12.23 -7.60 16.65
CA PHE A 202 -13.16 -8.43 17.40
C PHE A 202 -13.02 -8.07 18.87
N SER A 203 -14.09 -7.54 19.48
CA SER A 203 -14.07 -6.99 20.83
C SER A 203 -15.20 -7.60 21.68
N THR A 204 -15.07 -7.52 23.00
CA THR A 204 -16.13 -7.96 23.94
C THR A 204 -17.36 -7.07 23.85
N ASP A 205 -17.17 -5.78 23.66
CA ASP A 205 -18.21 -4.76 23.76
C ASP A 205 -17.87 -3.51 22.94
N LYS A 206 -18.81 -2.57 22.94
CA LYS A 206 -18.71 -1.30 22.25
C LYS A 206 -17.55 -0.42 22.78
N GLU A 207 -17.35 -0.37 24.11
CA GLU A 207 -16.32 0.47 24.73
C GLU A 207 -14.91 0.01 24.31
N SER A 208 -14.67 -1.31 24.37
CA SER A 208 -13.43 -1.92 23.91
C SER A 208 -13.18 -1.68 22.40
N HIS A 209 -14.25 -1.73 21.60
CA HIS A 209 -14.18 -1.41 20.17
C HIS A 209 -13.85 0.06 19.94
N GLU A 210 -14.54 1.01 20.60
CA GLU A 210 -14.33 2.45 20.42
C GLU A 210 -12.89 2.86 20.74
N LYS A 211 -12.31 2.27 21.79
CA LYS A 211 -10.90 2.52 22.12
C LYS A 211 -9.99 2.14 20.96
N PHE A 212 -10.13 0.95 20.41
CA PHE A 212 -9.31 0.51 19.27
C PHE A 212 -9.64 1.29 17.99
N TYR A 213 -10.87 1.69 17.78
CA TYR A 213 -11.30 2.53 16.67
C TYR A 213 -10.47 3.82 16.61
N HIS A 214 -10.32 4.52 17.74
CA HIS A 214 -9.49 5.71 17.83
C HIS A 214 -7.99 5.42 17.68
N GLU A 215 -7.50 4.28 18.15
CA GLU A 215 -6.09 3.86 17.89
C GLU A 215 -5.82 3.69 16.41
N VAL A 216 -6.76 3.10 15.65
CA VAL A 216 -6.66 2.95 14.19
C VAL A 216 -6.78 4.30 13.48
N GLU A 217 -7.67 5.17 13.90
CA GLU A 217 -7.81 6.53 13.39
C GLU A 217 -6.47 7.28 13.44
N GLU A 218 -5.81 7.28 14.60
CA GLU A 218 -4.49 7.91 14.76
C GLU A 218 -3.40 7.19 13.94
N ALA A 219 -3.44 5.86 13.82
CA ALA A 219 -2.53 5.12 12.95
C ALA A 219 -2.70 5.53 11.46
N TYR A 220 -3.94 5.72 10.99
CA TYR A 220 -4.20 6.17 9.62
C TYR A 220 -3.65 7.57 9.36
N LYS A 221 -3.80 8.50 10.30
CA LYS A 221 -3.20 9.85 10.20
C LYS A 221 -1.68 9.76 10.02
N ARG A 222 -1.01 8.89 10.80
CA ARG A 222 0.45 8.65 10.66
C ARG A 222 0.80 7.98 9.33
N ILE A 223 0.01 7.01 8.87
CA ILE A 223 0.20 6.36 7.57
C ILE A 223 0.17 7.42 6.46
N TYR A 224 -0.88 8.24 6.39
CA TYR A 224 -0.99 9.26 5.33
C TYR A 224 0.10 10.33 5.43
N ALA A 225 0.51 10.73 6.63
CA ALA A 225 1.65 11.62 6.82
C ALA A 225 2.94 11.03 6.25
N ARG A 226 3.25 9.76 6.56
CA ARG A 226 4.44 9.05 6.04
C ARG A 226 4.39 8.85 4.53
N LEU A 227 3.20 8.73 3.94
CA LEU A 227 2.99 8.64 2.49
C LEU A 227 3.09 9.99 1.77
N GLY A 228 3.27 11.10 2.52
CA GLY A 228 3.32 12.45 1.98
C GLY A 228 1.94 13.05 1.70
N LEU A 229 0.87 12.43 2.16
CA LEU A 229 -0.52 12.87 1.98
C LEU A 229 -1.11 13.57 3.20
N GLY A 230 -0.38 13.70 4.33
CA GLY A 230 -0.90 14.20 5.60
C GLY A 230 -1.58 15.57 5.52
N ASP A 231 -0.99 16.52 4.77
CA ASP A 231 -1.51 17.88 4.66
C ASP A 231 -2.77 17.99 3.77
N CYS A 232 -3.18 16.91 3.11
CA CYS A 232 -4.28 16.93 2.15
C CYS A 232 -5.27 15.76 2.29
N THR A 233 -5.08 14.92 3.30
CA THR A 233 -6.00 13.83 3.66
C THR A 233 -6.67 14.16 5.00
N TYR A 234 -7.99 14.16 5.00
CA TYR A 234 -8.81 14.55 6.13
C TYR A 234 -9.70 13.39 6.54
N GLU A 235 -9.83 13.20 7.84
CA GLU A 235 -10.87 12.38 8.42
C GLU A 235 -12.22 13.07 8.16
N THR A 236 -13.14 12.34 7.55
CA THR A 236 -14.39 12.87 6.99
C THR A 236 -15.56 12.08 7.56
N TYR A 237 -16.55 12.76 8.11
CA TYR A 237 -17.80 12.12 8.47
C TYR A 237 -18.51 11.61 7.23
N ALA A 238 -18.89 10.34 7.26
CA ALA A 238 -19.64 9.67 6.23
C ALA A 238 -20.83 8.90 6.82
N SER A 239 -21.70 8.36 5.99
CA SER A 239 -22.81 7.56 6.44
C SER A 239 -22.35 6.30 7.15
N GLY A 240 -22.76 6.12 8.41
CA GLY A 240 -22.54 4.89 9.16
C GLY A 240 -23.48 3.74 8.74
N GLY A 241 -24.37 3.99 7.80
CA GLY A 241 -25.35 3.03 7.32
C GLY A 241 -26.24 2.49 8.42
N ALA A 242 -26.36 1.17 8.50
CA ALA A 242 -27.19 0.50 9.50
C ALA A 242 -26.51 0.30 10.87
N PHE A 243 -25.30 0.87 11.11
CA PHE A 243 -24.47 0.48 12.27
C PHE A 243 -24.23 1.58 13.28
N SER A 244 -24.00 2.79 12.78
CA SER A 244 -23.72 3.97 13.58
C SER A 244 -24.32 5.19 12.91
N LYS A 245 -24.49 6.28 13.64
CA LYS A 245 -24.96 7.54 13.06
C LYS A 245 -23.96 8.04 12.00
N TYR A 246 -22.67 7.87 12.27
CA TYR A 246 -21.58 8.22 11.38
C TYR A 246 -20.55 7.08 11.31
N SER A 247 -19.90 6.96 10.16
CA SER A 247 -18.60 6.32 9.97
C SER A 247 -17.58 7.40 9.65
N HIS A 248 -16.30 7.03 9.59
CA HIS A 248 -15.28 7.93 9.14
C HIS A 248 -14.60 7.37 7.89
N GLU A 249 -14.37 8.26 6.95
CA GLU A 249 -13.55 8.03 5.76
C GLU A 249 -12.32 8.92 5.82
N PHE A 250 -11.28 8.52 5.13
CA PHE A 250 -10.12 9.36 4.90
C PHE A 250 -10.16 9.81 3.45
N GLN A 251 -10.42 11.09 3.25
CA GLN A 251 -10.60 11.71 1.95
C GLN A 251 -9.39 12.59 1.61
N THR A 252 -8.72 12.28 0.50
CA THR A 252 -7.60 13.11 0.00
C THR A 252 -8.11 14.10 -1.03
N ILE A 253 -7.91 15.39 -0.79
CA ILE A 253 -8.30 16.45 -1.73
C ILE A 253 -7.51 16.29 -3.03
N THR A 254 -8.21 16.04 -4.12
CA THR A 254 -7.66 15.93 -5.48
C THR A 254 -8.73 16.26 -6.53
N PRO A 255 -8.40 16.96 -7.62
CA PRO A 255 -9.37 17.34 -8.65
C PRO A 255 -9.98 16.14 -9.40
N VAL A 256 -9.35 14.98 -9.33
CA VAL A 256 -9.82 13.73 -9.98
C VAL A 256 -10.57 12.82 -9.02
N GLY A 257 -10.80 13.26 -7.78
CA GLY A 257 -11.61 12.55 -6.81
C GLY A 257 -13.05 12.38 -7.29
N GLU A 258 -13.67 11.29 -6.90
CA GLU A 258 -15.05 10.95 -7.26
C GLU A 258 -16.07 11.48 -6.27
N ASP A 259 -15.61 11.78 -5.05
CA ASP A 259 -16.43 12.29 -3.96
C ASP A 259 -16.33 13.81 -3.86
N VAL A 260 -17.35 14.40 -3.25
CA VAL A 260 -17.34 15.82 -2.88
C VAL A 260 -17.36 15.89 -1.36
N ILE A 261 -16.39 16.61 -0.80
CA ILE A 261 -16.34 16.88 0.64
C ILE A 261 -16.63 18.33 0.92
N TYR A 262 -17.26 18.59 2.07
CA TYR A 262 -17.58 19.90 2.60
C TYR A 262 -16.79 20.13 3.88
N PHE A 263 -16.21 21.31 4.07
CA PHE A 263 -15.37 21.59 5.24
C PHE A 263 -15.46 23.07 5.65
N ASN A 264 -15.28 23.33 6.94
CA ASN A 264 -15.17 24.69 7.49
C ASN A 264 -13.73 25.25 7.29
N ASP A 265 -13.53 26.54 7.57
CA ASP A 265 -12.29 27.26 7.29
C ASP A 265 -11.04 26.60 7.89
N ASP A 266 -11.10 26.11 9.13
CA ASP A 266 -10.01 25.47 9.84
C ASP A 266 -9.92 23.94 9.58
N LYS A 267 -10.87 23.40 8.81
CA LYS A 267 -11.00 21.98 8.48
C LYS A 267 -11.12 21.05 9.72
N SER A 268 -11.62 21.58 10.82
CA SER A 268 -11.95 20.78 12.00
C SER A 268 -13.23 19.95 11.80
N ILE A 269 -14.07 20.34 10.84
CA ILE A 269 -15.27 19.63 10.40
C ILE A 269 -15.13 19.36 8.92
N VAL A 270 -15.11 18.08 8.55
CA VAL A 270 -15.08 17.62 7.15
C VAL A 270 -16.18 16.58 6.97
N LEU A 271 -17.05 16.78 5.98
CA LEU A 271 -18.24 16.00 5.71
C LEU A 271 -18.21 15.47 4.29
N ASN A 272 -18.52 14.19 4.08
CA ASN A 272 -18.89 13.70 2.77
C ASN A 272 -20.25 14.31 2.35
N GLU A 273 -20.46 14.59 1.07
CA GLU A 273 -21.69 15.17 0.54
C GLU A 273 -22.95 14.43 1.00
N GLU A 274 -22.88 13.10 1.14
CA GLU A 274 -24.00 12.24 1.52
C GLU A 274 -24.54 12.51 2.94
N VAL A 275 -23.73 13.10 3.83
CA VAL A 275 -24.12 13.44 5.20
C VAL A 275 -24.36 14.95 5.38
N VAL A 276 -24.32 15.76 4.33
CA VAL A 276 -24.63 17.19 4.38
C VAL A 276 -26.15 17.39 4.36
N VAL A 277 -26.79 17.01 5.46
CA VAL A 277 -28.25 17.12 5.70
C VAL A 277 -28.51 17.92 6.98
N ASP A 278 -29.68 18.56 7.08
CA ASP A 278 -30.01 19.48 8.19
C ASP A 278 -29.80 18.87 9.57
N GLU A 279 -30.13 17.60 9.74
CA GLU A 279 -29.95 16.87 11.02
C GLU A 279 -28.47 16.87 11.43
N VAL A 280 -27.56 16.51 10.51
CA VAL A 280 -26.11 16.41 10.78
C VAL A 280 -25.51 17.79 11.00
N LEU A 281 -25.90 18.77 10.18
CA LEU A 281 -25.43 20.15 10.29
C LEU A 281 -25.81 20.77 11.62
N ASN A 282 -27.05 20.53 12.07
CA ASN A 282 -27.52 20.99 13.37
C ASN A 282 -26.79 20.34 14.55
N ASP A 283 -26.50 19.03 14.47
CA ASP A 283 -25.75 18.31 15.50
C ASP A 283 -24.32 18.83 15.63
N LEU A 284 -23.70 19.20 14.52
CA LEU A 284 -22.33 19.72 14.47
C LEU A 284 -22.28 21.25 14.68
N GLY A 285 -23.43 21.93 14.74
CA GLY A 285 -23.52 23.38 14.95
C GLY A 285 -22.98 24.21 13.79
N VAL A 286 -23.05 23.71 12.54
CA VAL A 286 -22.58 24.38 11.33
C VAL A 286 -23.72 24.58 10.35
N ARG A 287 -23.61 25.62 9.49
CA ARG A 287 -24.55 25.86 8.39
C ARG A 287 -23.89 25.52 7.06
N LYS A 288 -24.67 25.01 6.12
CA LYS A 288 -24.16 24.61 4.80
C LYS A 288 -23.49 25.78 4.06
N GLU A 289 -24.02 26.99 4.19
CA GLU A 289 -23.48 28.20 3.57
C GLU A 289 -22.10 28.62 4.12
N ASP A 290 -21.72 28.15 5.29
CA ASP A 290 -20.41 28.40 5.93
C ASP A 290 -19.36 27.35 5.55
N LEU A 291 -19.72 26.36 4.71
CA LEU A 291 -18.83 25.29 4.31
C LEU A 291 -18.31 25.49 2.88
N HIS A 292 -17.04 25.25 2.69
CA HIS A 292 -16.39 25.12 1.37
C HIS A 292 -16.55 23.70 0.86
N SER A 293 -16.56 23.50 -0.46
CA SER A 293 -16.60 22.17 -1.06
C SER A 293 -15.46 21.95 -2.05
N THR A 294 -15.01 20.71 -2.18
CA THR A 294 -13.98 20.31 -3.14
C THR A 294 -14.09 18.83 -3.48
N ALA A 295 -13.53 18.45 -4.64
CA ALA A 295 -13.41 17.06 -5.01
C ALA A 295 -12.33 16.36 -4.17
N ALA A 296 -12.62 15.13 -3.77
CA ALA A 296 -11.72 14.30 -2.99
C ALA A 296 -11.82 12.81 -3.39
N ALA A 297 -10.80 12.04 -3.04
CA ALA A 297 -10.77 10.60 -3.23
C ALA A 297 -10.73 9.89 -1.88
N GLU A 298 -11.64 8.96 -1.65
CA GLU A 298 -11.64 8.08 -0.50
C GLU A 298 -10.42 7.15 -0.57
N VAL A 299 -9.44 7.33 0.30
CA VAL A 299 -8.22 6.51 0.36
C VAL A 299 -8.28 5.46 1.47
N GLY A 300 -9.18 5.61 2.41
CA GLY A 300 -9.45 4.64 3.48
C GLY A 300 -10.76 4.91 4.19
N ASN A 301 -11.22 3.90 4.93
CA ASN A 301 -12.43 4.00 5.74
C ASN A 301 -12.29 3.22 7.04
N ILE A 302 -13.08 3.61 8.02
CA ILE A 302 -13.21 2.94 9.31
C ILE A 302 -14.69 2.85 9.70
N PHE A 303 -15.15 1.61 9.94
CA PHE A 303 -16.54 1.30 10.19
C PHE A 303 -16.75 0.52 11.49
N THR A 304 -17.76 0.91 12.25
CA THR A 304 -18.32 0.09 13.31
C THR A 304 -19.30 -0.90 12.69
N LEU A 305 -18.97 -2.19 12.69
CA LEU A 305 -19.85 -3.25 12.17
C LEU A 305 -20.83 -3.77 13.22
N SER A 306 -20.57 -3.49 14.51
CA SER A 306 -21.37 -3.98 15.63
C SER A 306 -21.52 -5.52 15.58
N TYR A 307 -22.74 -6.04 15.60
CA TYR A 307 -23.07 -7.46 15.58
C TYR A 307 -23.53 -7.99 14.21
N LYS A 308 -23.51 -7.16 13.17
CA LYS A 308 -24.08 -7.48 11.84
C LYS A 308 -23.60 -8.80 11.25
N PHE A 309 -22.34 -9.13 11.43
CA PHE A 309 -21.74 -10.35 10.88
C PHE A 309 -21.60 -11.45 11.95
N SER A 310 -21.25 -11.07 13.16
CA SER A 310 -21.05 -12.03 14.25
C SER A 310 -22.36 -12.73 14.65
N ASP A 311 -23.48 -12.03 14.63
CA ASP A 311 -24.78 -12.60 15.04
C ASP A 311 -25.31 -13.66 14.07
N PRO A 312 -25.49 -13.39 12.75
CA PRO A 312 -26.01 -14.39 11.81
C PRO A 312 -25.03 -15.55 11.56
N ILE A 313 -23.71 -15.32 11.69
CA ILE A 313 -22.69 -16.37 11.54
C ILE A 313 -22.57 -17.18 12.83
N GLY A 314 -22.96 -16.64 13.98
CA GLY A 314 -22.93 -17.30 15.28
C GLY A 314 -21.58 -17.18 15.99
N LEU A 315 -20.83 -16.10 15.76
CA LEU A 315 -19.58 -15.83 16.48
C LEU A 315 -19.88 -15.30 17.88
N LYS A 316 -19.75 -16.18 18.88
CA LYS A 316 -20.04 -15.94 20.30
C LYS A 316 -18.87 -16.38 21.16
N TYR A 317 -18.77 -15.79 22.36
CA TYR A 317 -17.80 -16.15 23.39
C TYR A 317 -18.48 -16.33 24.73
N ASP A 318 -17.86 -17.10 25.62
CA ASP A 318 -18.28 -17.22 27.01
C ASP A 318 -17.65 -16.08 27.82
N ASP A 319 -18.50 -15.23 28.43
CA ASP A 319 -18.06 -14.15 29.30
C ASP A 319 -17.66 -14.66 30.70
N LYS A 320 -17.13 -13.77 31.53
CA LYS A 320 -16.66 -14.07 32.90
C LYS A 320 -17.74 -14.75 33.75
N ASP A 321 -19.00 -14.45 33.49
CA ASP A 321 -20.16 -14.98 34.20
C ASP A 321 -20.69 -16.30 33.60
N GLY A 322 -20.03 -16.80 32.54
CA GLY A 322 -20.44 -18.00 31.79
C GLY A 322 -21.61 -17.77 30.82
N GLU A 323 -22.01 -16.51 30.64
CA GLU A 323 -23.02 -16.14 29.64
C GLU A 323 -22.41 -16.10 28.23
N LYS A 324 -23.18 -16.58 27.23
CA LYS A 324 -22.78 -16.47 25.83
C LYS A 324 -23.15 -15.09 25.28
N LYS A 325 -22.11 -14.34 24.89
CA LYS A 325 -22.25 -13.00 24.27
C LYS A 325 -21.77 -13.02 22.83
N THR A 326 -22.38 -12.20 21.99
CA THR A 326 -21.98 -12.00 20.59
C THR A 326 -20.77 -11.07 20.54
N VAL A 327 -19.80 -11.36 19.67
CA VAL A 327 -18.59 -10.56 19.50
C VAL A 327 -18.91 -9.26 18.78
N PHE A 328 -18.41 -8.14 19.27
CA PHE A 328 -18.53 -6.83 18.64
C PHE A 328 -17.42 -6.63 17.61
N MET A 329 -17.75 -6.11 16.42
CA MET A 329 -16.82 -6.03 15.28
C MET A 329 -16.65 -4.62 14.74
N GLY A 330 -15.45 -4.38 14.19
CA GLY A 330 -15.11 -3.22 13.36
C GLY A 330 -14.37 -3.63 12.10
N SER A 331 -14.37 -2.77 11.07
CA SER A 331 -13.68 -2.96 9.79
C SER A 331 -13.00 -1.67 9.36
N TYR A 332 -11.77 -1.79 8.84
CA TYR A 332 -10.89 -0.66 8.57
C TYR A 332 -10.14 -0.90 7.26
N GLY A 333 -10.50 -0.18 6.20
CA GLY A 333 -9.98 -0.39 4.85
C GLY A 333 -8.98 0.69 4.40
N ILE A 334 -7.98 0.31 3.61
CA ILE A 334 -7.14 1.22 2.81
C ILE A 334 -7.00 0.62 1.40
N GLY A 335 -7.40 1.36 0.38
CA GLY A 335 -7.18 0.96 -1.01
C GLY A 335 -5.73 1.22 -1.43
N VAL A 336 -4.83 0.24 -1.29
CA VAL A 336 -3.38 0.42 -1.49
C VAL A 336 -3.04 0.87 -2.90
N SER A 337 -3.63 0.24 -3.92
CA SER A 337 -3.47 0.65 -5.32
C SER A 337 -4.08 2.03 -5.59
N ARG A 338 -5.22 2.35 -4.96
CA ARG A 338 -5.85 3.68 -5.05
C ARG A 338 -4.94 4.76 -4.45
N VAL A 339 -4.34 4.52 -3.29
CA VAL A 339 -3.36 5.43 -2.66
C VAL A 339 -2.20 5.72 -3.60
N MET A 340 -1.63 4.69 -4.25
CA MET A 340 -0.58 4.88 -5.25
C MET A 340 -1.05 5.78 -6.41
N GLY A 341 -2.28 5.57 -6.90
CA GLY A 341 -2.87 6.40 -7.96
C GLY A 341 -3.09 7.84 -7.54
N VAL A 342 -3.58 8.08 -6.32
CA VAL A 342 -3.77 9.42 -5.75
C VAL A 342 -2.44 10.16 -5.63
N ILE A 343 -1.38 9.49 -5.16
CA ILE A 343 -0.04 10.07 -5.07
C ILE A 343 0.51 10.43 -6.46
N ALA A 344 0.38 9.51 -7.43
CA ALA A 344 0.79 9.74 -8.81
C ALA A 344 0.05 10.93 -9.43
N GLU A 345 -1.24 11.09 -9.15
CA GLU A 345 -2.04 12.22 -9.65
C GLU A 345 -1.65 13.54 -9.00
N LYS A 346 -1.52 13.52 -7.67
CA LYS A 346 -1.39 14.75 -6.87
C LYS A 346 -0.04 15.44 -7.00
N PHE A 347 1.03 14.65 -7.06
CA PHE A 347 2.39 15.20 -7.05
C PHE A 347 3.01 15.34 -8.44
N ALA A 348 2.41 14.72 -9.47
CA ALA A 348 2.92 14.84 -10.83
C ALA A 348 2.92 16.29 -11.33
N ASP A 349 3.95 16.61 -12.11
CA ASP A 349 4.05 17.86 -12.88
C ASP A 349 3.92 17.61 -14.39
N GLU A 350 4.22 18.60 -15.21
CA GLU A 350 4.18 18.50 -16.68
C GLU A 350 5.24 17.53 -17.25
N LYS A 351 6.31 17.26 -16.51
CA LYS A 351 7.42 16.40 -16.93
C LYS A 351 7.18 14.94 -16.62
N GLY A 352 6.39 14.62 -15.59
CA GLY A 352 6.11 13.25 -15.18
C GLY A 352 5.77 13.07 -13.70
N LEU A 353 6.05 11.89 -13.17
CA LEU A 353 5.81 11.54 -11.78
C LEU A 353 6.76 12.31 -10.84
N VAL A 354 6.31 12.51 -9.60
CA VAL A 354 7.12 13.04 -8.48
C VAL A 354 6.79 12.21 -7.24
N TRP A 355 7.61 11.23 -6.95
CA TRP A 355 7.38 10.35 -5.80
C TRP A 355 7.90 10.97 -4.51
N PRO A 356 7.13 10.91 -3.41
CA PRO A 356 7.68 11.07 -2.06
C PRO A 356 8.82 10.07 -1.81
N GLU A 357 9.89 10.51 -1.17
CA GLU A 357 11.12 9.70 -0.99
C GLU A 357 10.84 8.34 -0.33
N ASN A 358 9.91 8.29 0.64
CA ASN A 358 9.59 7.09 1.40
C ASN A 358 9.00 5.96 0.55
N ILE A 359 8.36 6.28 -0.56
CA ILE A 359 7.67 5.30 -1.43
C ILE A 359 8.24 5.23 -2.85
N ALA A 360 9.15 6.13 -3.21
CA ALA A 360 9.86 6.06 -4.49
C ALA A 360 10.51 4.68 -4.66
N PRO A 361 10.46 4.05 -5.84
CA PRO A 361 11.04 2.71 -6.02
C PRO A 361 12.53 2.70 -5.70
N PHE A 362 13.23 3.78 -6.04
CA PHE A 362 14.63 4.05 -5.71
C PHE A 362 14.77 5.49 -5.23
N LYS A 363 15.80 5.79 -4.45
CA LYS A 363 16.10 7.14 -4.01
C LYS A 363 16.86 7.91 -5.10
N TYR A 364 17.78 7.25 -5.78
CA TYR A 364 18.66 7.85 -6.76
C TYR A 364 18.50 7.23 -8.16
N TYR A 365 18.39 8.08 -9.18
CA TYR A 365 18.53 7.72 -10.58
C TYR A 365 19.94 8.12 -11.01
N LEU A 366 20.83 7.13 -11.27
CA LEU A 366 22.25 7.34 -11.46
C LEU A 366 22.64 7.20 -12.93
N ILE A 367 23.38 8.18 -13.44
CA ILE A 367 23.88 8.20 -14.82
C ILE A 367 25.40 8.39 -14.79
N GLY A 368 26.15 7.52 -15.49
CA GLY A 368 27.59 7.67 -15.76
C GLY A 368 27.84 8.12 -17.19
N LEU A 369 28.68 9.15 -17.39
CA LEU A 369 29.05 9.67 -18.70
C LEU A 369 30.56 9.58 -18.90
N GLY A 370 31.02 8.67 -19.76
CA GLY A 370 32.42 8.30 -20.02
C GLY A 370 32.83 7.06 -19.21
N ASP A 371 33.95 6.45 -19.61
CA ASP A 371 34.39 5.11 -19.15
C ASP A 371 34.67 5.09 -17.62
N GLU A 372 35.38 6.10 -17.12
CA GLU A 372 35.69 6.21 -15.68
C GLU A 372 34.42 6.41 -14.83
N ALA A 373 33.52 7.29 -15.28
CA ALA A 373 32.26 7.51 -14.64
C ALA A 373 31.38 6.25 -14.65
N ALA A 374 31.33 5.52 -15.76
CA ALA A 374 30.61 4.26 -15.88
C ALA A 374 31.11 3.21 -14.87
N LYS A 375 32.42 3.12 -14.66
CA LYS A 375 33.03 2.22 -13.67
C LYS A 375 32.55 2.59 -12.24
N ILE A 376 32.67 3.87 -11.87
CA ILE A 376 32.28 4.37 -10.54
C ILE A 376 30.77 4.13 -10.31
N THR A 377 29.92 4.45 -11.29
CA THR A 377 28.45 4.25 -11.15
C THR A 377 28.08 2.79 -11.02
N ASN A 378 28.77 1.88 -11.68
CA ASN A 378 28.58 0.44 -11.51
C ASN A 378 28.98 -0.03 -10.10
N GLU A 379 30.11 0.44 -9.58
CA GLU A 379 30.58 0.12 -8.22
C GLU A 379 29.57 0.64 -7.16
N LEU A 380 29.08 1.87 -7.30
CA LEU A 380 28.08 2.46 -6.41
C LEU A 380 26.74 1.69 -6.46
N HIS A 381 26.26 1.40 -7.66
CA HIS A 381 25.06 0.59 -7.82
C HIS A 381 25.23 -0.80 -7.19
N ASP A 382 26.37 -1.46 -7.38
CA ASP A 382 26.59 -2.79 -6.81
C ASP A 382 26.67 -2.81 -5.29
N ALA A 383 27.09 -1.70 -4.67
CA ALA A 383 27.12 -1.53 -3.23
C ALA A 383 25.74 -1.12 -2.66
N HIS A 384 24.95 -0.31 -3.39
CA HIS A 384 23.72 0.34 -2.89
C HIS A 384 22.48 0.04 -3.76
N ARG A 385 22.29 -1.22 -4.13
CA ARG A 385 21.28 -1.70 -5.09
C ARG A 385 19.83 -1.36 -4.72
N LYS A 386 19.53 -1.13 -3.43
CA LYS A 386 18.19 -0.80 -2.98
C LYS A 386 17.86 0.68 -3.18
N GLU A 387 18.86 1.51 -3.29
CA GLU A 387 18.71 2.96 -3.34
C GLU A 387 18.92 3.52 -4.74
N ILE A 388 19.66 2.79 -5.59
CA ILE A 388 20.09 3.27 -6.89
C ILE A 388 19.45 2.50 -8.03
N LEU A 389 18.75 3.22 -8.92
CA LEU A 389 18.39 2.79 -10.25
C LEU A 389 19.48 3.29 -11.21
N LEU A 390 20.29 2.37 -11.77
CA LEU A 390 21.36 2.73 -12.69
C LEU A 390 20.87 2.77 -14.13
N ASP A 391 21.02 3.92 -14.80
CA ASP A 391 20.82 4.02 -16.24
C ASP A 391 22.16 3.84 -17.00
N ASP A 392 22.47 2.59 -17.26
CA ASP A 392 23.64 2.12 -17.99
C ASP A 392 23.33 1.84 -19.47
N ARG A 393 22.17 2.28 -19.99
CA ARG A 393 21.77 2.09 -21.38
C ARG A 393 22.66 2.90 -22.31
N ASP A 394 22.92 2.39 -23.52
CA ASP A 394 23.56 3.14 -24.59
C ASP A 394 22.53 4.03 -25.30
N MET A 395 22.29 5.22 -24.74
CA MET A 395 21.31 6.20 -25.19
C MET A 395 21.87 7.61 -25.07
N ARG A 396 21.28 8.55 -25.83
CA ARG A 396 21.62 9.96 -25.72
C ARG A 396 21.27 10.50 -24.33
N ILE A 397 22.13 11.36 -23.78
CA ILE A 397 21.92 11.94 -22.46
C ILE A 397 20.56 12.63 -22.33
N GLY A 398 20.10 13.35 -23.37
CA GLY A 398 18.77 14.01 -23.35
C GLY A 398 17.61 13.03 -23.14
N GLU A 399 17.69 11.82 -23.68
CA GLU A 399 16.68 10.78 -23.49
C GLU A 399 16.70 10.26 -22.04
N LYS A 400 17.91 10.01 -21.48
CA LYS A 400 18.08 9.61 -20.07
C LYS A 400 17.52 10.66 -19.09
N LEU A 401 17.74 11.95 -19.39
CA LEU A 401 17.21 13.05 -18.59
C LEU A 401 15.69 13.07 -18.62
N THR A 402 15.08 12.96 -19.80
CA THR A 402 13.63 12.90 -19.99
C THR A 402 13.03 11.69 -19.24
N ASP A 403 13.66 10.53 -19.34
CA ASP A 403 13.23 9.33 -18.63
C ASP A 403 13.31 9.51 -17.10
N SER A 404 14.39 10.13 -16.60
CA SER A 404 14.53 10.39 -15.16
C SER A 404 13.42 11.30 -14.62
N GLU A 405 12.98 12.30 -15.40
CA GLU A 405 11.87 13.20 -15.05
C GLU A 405 10.54 12.45 -15.08
N LEU A 406 10.30 11.64 -16.12
CA LEU A 406 9.06 10.85 -16.26
C LEU A 406 8.92 9.80 -15.14
N LEU A 407 10.00 9.10 -14.79
CA LEU A 407 10.01 8.07 -13.74
C LEU A 407 9.76 8.63 -12.34
N GLY A 408 10.09 9.90 -12.11
CA GLY A 408 9.80 10.58 -10.84
C GLY A 408 10.68 10.14 -9.66
N ILE A 409 11.87 9.60 -9.92
CA ILE A 409 12.83 9.22 -8.88
C ILE A 409 13.31 10.51 -8.18
N PRO A 410 13.34 10.57 -6.81
CA PRO A 410 13.59 11.80 -6.07
C PRO A 410 14.86 12.55 -6.44
N TYR A 411 15.96 11.84 -6.64
CA TYR A 411 17.24 12.48 -6.94
C TYR A 411 17.85 11.88 -8.20
N ARG A 412 18.12 12.72 -9.21
CA ARG A 412 18.94 12.36 -10.35
C ARG A 412 20.40 12.72 -10.08
N VAL A 413 21.29 11.75 -10.23
CA VAL A 413 22.73 11.92 -10.03
C VAL A 413 23.47 11.69 -11.32
N ILE A 414 24.34 12.63 -11.72
CA ILE A 414 25.18 12.52 -12.90
C ILE A 414 26.64 12.55 -12.48
N ILE A 415 27.37 11.50 -12.83
CA ILE A 415 28.81 11.42 -12.73
C ILE A 415 29.36 11.50 -14.17
N SER A 416 30.23 12.45 -14.43
CA SER A 416 30.83 12.69 -15.75
C SER A 416 32.32 12.97 -15.60
N GLU A 417 33.07 12.83 -16.68
CA GLU A 417 34.49 13.21 -16.70
C GLU A 417 34.72 14.67 -16.29
N LYS A 418 33.77 15.57 -16.60
CA LYS A 418 33.82 16.97 -16.20
C LYS A 418 33.70 17.14 -14.68
N THR A 419 32.75 16.45 -14.04
CA THR A 419 32.54 16.53 -12.59
C THR A 419 33.66 15.81 -11.83
N LEU A 420 34.16 14.69 -12.36
CA LEU A 420 35.26 13.92 -11.77
C LEU A 420 36.59 14.71 -11.69
N LYS A 421 36.87 15.60 -12.65
CA LYS A 421 38.05 16.49 -12.58
C LYS A 421 38.11 17.31 -11.28
N ASN A 422 36.97 17.62 -10.70
CA ASN A 422 36.85 18.37 -9.44
C ASN A 422 36.46 17.46 -8.26
N ASN A 423 36.48 16.13 -8.44
CA ASN A 423 36.01 15.15 -7.47
C ASN A 423 34.59 15.44 -6.97
N GLN A 424 33.68 15.78 -7.90
CA GLN A 424 32.29 16.16 -7.63
C GLN A 424 31.31 15.29 -8.42
N VAL A 425 30.04 15.32 -8.01
CA VAL A 425 28.87 14.79 -8.72
C VAL A 425 27.79 15.86 -8.82
N GLU A 426 26.97 15.80 -9.85
CA GLU A 426 25.82 16.67 -10.02
C GLU A 426 24.57 15.94 -9.49
N ILE A 427 23.84 16.55 -8.54
CA ILE A 427 22.58 16.03 -8.01
C ILE A 427 21.48 17.04 -8.33
N THR A 428 20.40 16.54 -8.93
CA THR A 428 19.17 17.32 -9.19
C THR A 428 18.03 16.73 -8.36
N ASP A 429 17.39 17.56 -7.54
CA ASP A 429 16.15 17.23 -6.86
C ASP A 429 14.99 17.25 -7.86
N ARG A 430 14.23 16.15 -7.95
CA ARG A 430 13.12 15.99 -8.89
C ARG A 430 11.95 16.93 -8.59
N LYS A 431 11.68 17.16 -7.32
CA LYS A 431 10.53 17.97 -6.87
C LYS A 431 10.75 19.46 -7.09
N THR A 432 11.95 19.96 -6.78
CA THR A 432 12.27 21.39 -6.87
C THR A 432 12.93 21.77 -8.18
N GLY A 433 13.55 20.83 -8.88
CA GLY A 433 14.39 21.07 -10.05
C GLY A 433 15.76 21.65 -9.69
N GLU A 434 16.08 21.82 -8.40
CA GLU A 434 17.34 22.42 -7.95
C GLU A 434 18.48 21.45 -8.24
N THR A 435 19.54 21.96 -8.83
CA THR A 435 20.78 21.20 -9.16
C THR A 435 21.94 21.71 -8.34
N LYS A 436 22.67 20.78 -7.69
CA LYS A 436 23.85 21.07 -6.87
C LYS A 436 25.03 20.22 -7.30
N LEU A 437 26.25 20.76 -7.11
CA LEU A 437 27.50 19.99 -7.18
C LEU A 437 27.93 19.69 -5.75
N ILE A 438 28.12 18.42 -5.43
CA ILE A 438 28.64 17.98 -4.13
C ILE A 438 29.87 17.10 -4.31
N GLY A 439 30.69 16.92 -3.27
CA GLY A 439 31.86 16.04 -3.32
C GLY A 439 31.47 14.58 -3.59
N LEU A 440 32.26 13.87 -4.40
CA LEU A 440 32.00 12.44 -4.69
C LEU A 440 32.00 11.60 -3.40
N GLU A 441 32.93 11.87 -2.47
CA GLU A 441 33.00 11.18 -1.18
C GLU A 441 31.82 11.58 -0.25
N GLU A 442 31.35 12.82 -0.32
CA GLU A 442 30.15 13.26 0.38
C GLU A 442 28.93 12.49 -0.11
N PHE A 443 28.77 12.34 -1.43
CA PHE A 443 27.69 11.54 -2.03
C PHE A 443 27.78 10.07 -1.59
N LYS A 444 28.96 9.45 -1.65
CA LYS A 444 29.15 8.06 -1.19
C LYS A 444 28.75 7.87 0.27
N ASN A 445 29.04 8.84 1.14
CA ASN A 445 28.69 8.79 2.54
C ASN A 445 27.18 9.04 2.81
N SER A 446 26.44 9.54 1.83
CA SER A 446 24.96 9.76 1.91
C SER A 446 24.15 8.56 1.47
N LEU A 447 24.81 7.54 0.90
CA LEU A 447 24.26 6.25 0.49
C LEU A 447 24.31 5.26 1.68
#